data_150f769d2e7c3fc7b785fab5cf25d0f0
#
_entry.id   150f769d2e7c3fc7b785fab5cf25d0f0
#
_cell.length_a   1.000
_cell.length_b   1.000
_cell.length_c   1.000
_cell.angle_alpha   90.00
_cell.angle_beta   90.00
_cell.angle_gamma   90.00
#
_symmetry.space_group_name_H-M   'P 1'
#
loop_
_entity.id
_entity.type
_entity.pdbx_description
1 polymer ?
#
loop_
_entity_poly.entity_id
_entity_poly.type
_entity_poly.pdbx_seq_one_letter_code
_entity_poly.pdbx_strand_id
1 'polypeptide(L)'
;MSFFKTTLLLGVMTGVLMVFGGVVAGRHGVVIFFVIAAVMNFFSYWFSDRIVLRAYGAQELDASSAPELYSIVNELAHSAGIPMPRLYLIDSDTPNAFATGRNAHHAAVAVTRGIMRICNREELKGVIGHELSHVTNHDILTSSIAATLAGAIMMIGSMIRWGAIFGLGDRDDHDHGIAGLLVAGILAPIAASLIQLAISRTREYQADSSGARLTHNPLYLASALRKLEAANERMPLDASPATAHLFIVNPLSAAGIARLFSTHPPIEERIHRLEQMASGQIAQG
;
A
#
# COMPACT_ATOMS: atom_id res chain seq x y z
N MET A 1 3.52 -1.54 18.69
CA MET A 1 2.91 -2.63 17.87
C MET A 1 3.44 -2.67 16.44
N SER A 2 3.72 -1.57 15.81
CA SER A 2 4.24 -1.49 14.44
C SER A 2 5.63 -2.14 14.28
N PHE A 3 6.58 -1.88 15.18
CA PHE A 3 7.92 -2.47 15.13
C PHE A 3 7.90 -4.02 15.12
N PHE A 4 7.10 -4.63 15.99
CA PHE A 4 6.97 -6.09 16.05
C PHE A 4 6.45 -6.67 14.72
N LYS A 5 5.43 -6.05 14.13
CA LYS A 5 4.88 -6.48 12.82
C LYS A 5 5.91 -6.33 11.70
N THR A 6 6.64 -5.22 11.69
CA THR A 6 7.72 -5.00 10.70
C THR A 6 8.79 -6.08 10.83
N THR A 7 9.27 -6.36 12.04
CA THR A 7 10.26 -7.41 12.28
C THR A 7 9.75 -8.79 11.90
N LEU A 8 8.49 -9.10 12.24
CA LEU A 8 7.85 -10.35 11.86
C LEU A 8 7.77 -10.50 10.33
N LEU A 9 7.35 -9.45 9.63
CA LEU A 9 7.24 -9.43 8.17
C LEU A 9 8.58 -9.70 7.50
N LEU A 10 9.64 -9.02 7.93
CA LEU A 10 11.00 -9.22 7.42
C LEU A 10 11.52 -10.62 7.74
N GLY A 11 11.24 -11.14 8.94
CA GLY A 11 11.63 -12.49 9.36
C GLY A 11 10.92 -13.59 8.56
N VAL A 12 9.61 -13.47 8.35
CA VAL A 12 8.82 -14.41 7.54
C VAL A 12 9.35 -14.41 6.10
N MET A 13 9.61 -13.23 5.53
CA MET A 13 10.17 -13.14 4.18
C MET A 13 11.54 -13.82 4.08
N THR A 14 12.42 -13.61 5.07
CA THR A 14 13.71 -14.30 5.13
C THR A 14 13.52 -15.81 5.16
N GLY A 15 12.63 -16.33 6.02
CA GLY A 15 12.35 -17.76 6.12
C GLY A 15 11.83 -18.36 4.81
N VAL A 16 10.89 -17.69 4.15
CA VAL A 16 10.33 -18.11 2.85
C VAL A 16 11.44 -18.21 1.80
N LEU A 17 12.30 -17.20 1.68
CA LEU A 17 13.40 -17.21 0.73
C LEU A 17 14.44 -18.29 1.04
N MET A 18 14.77 -18.51 2.31
CA MET A 18 15.69 -19.59 2.70
C MET A 18 15.13 -20.98 2.37
N VAL A 19 13.85 -21.23 2.62
CA VAL A 19 13.18 -22.50 2.27
C VAL A 19 13.21 -22.68 0.76
N PHE A 20 12.86 -21.66 -0.01
CA PHE A 20 12.94 -21.70 -1.47
C PHE A 20 14.36 -22.00 -1.98
N GLY A 21 15.37 -21.31 -1.42
CA GLY A 21 16.78 -21.57 -1.75
C GLY A 21 17.21 -23.00 -1.42
N GLY A 22 16.73 -23.54 -0.29
CA GLY A 22 16.98 -24.92 0.11
C GLY A 22 16.42 -25.94 -0.87
N VAL A 23 15.23 -25.68 -1.40
CA VAL A 23 14.59 -26.53 -2.41
C VAL A 23 15.35 -26.48 -3.75
N VAL A 24 15.80 -25.28 -4.17
CA VAL A 24 16.45 -25.06 -5.48
C VAL A 24 17.90 -25.57 -5.51
N ALA A 25 18.69 -25.33 -4.47
CA ALA A 25 20.14 -25.57 -4.47
C ALA A 25 20.68 -26.13 -3.13
N GLY A 26 19.84 -26.78 -2.35
CA GLY A 26 20.23 -27.40 -1.08
C GLY A 26 20.88 -26.41 -0.10
N ARG A 27 21.92 -26.86 0.62
CA ARG A 27 22.58 -26.01 1.65
C ARG A 27 23.17 -24.71 1.09
N HIS A 28 23.71 -24.74 -0.11
CA HIS A 28 24.27 -23.58 -0.78
C HIS A 28 23.16 -22.58 -1.13
N GLY A 29 22.00 -23.08 -1.59
CA GLY A 29 20.82 -22.26 -1.85
C GLY A 29 20.33 -21.55 -0.58
N VAL A 30 20.28 -22.22 0.57
CA VAL A 30 19.89 -21.58 1.83
C VAL A 30 20.78 -20.37 2.13
N VAL A 31 22.11 -20.51 2.01
CA VAL A 31 23.04 -19.40 2.30
C VAL A 31 22.88 -18.26 1.31
N ILE A 32 22.81 -18.57 0.01
CA ILE A 32 22.65 -17.56 -1.04
C ILE A 32 21.35 -16.79 -0.83
N PHE A 33 20.23 -17.48 -0.60
CA PHE A 33 18.93 -16.84 -0.41
C PHE A 33 18.81 -16.12 0.93
N PHE A 34 19.54 -16.52 1.97
CA PHE A 34 19.68 -15.72 3.18
C PHE A 34 20.34 -14.37 2.91
N VAL A 35 21.44 -14.35 2.13
CA VAL A 35 22.12 -13.10 1.74
C VAL A 35 21.21 -12.22 0.89
N ILE A 36 20.50 -12.82 -0.09
CA ILE A 36 19.51 -12.10 -0.90
C ILE A 36 18.41 -11.49 0.00
N ALA A 37 17.88 -12.27 0.94
CA ALA A 37 16.86 -11.79 1.87
C ALA A 37 17.38 -10.64 2.75
N ALA A 38 18.59 -10.72 3.27
CA ALA A 38 19.21 -9.66 4.07
C ALA A 38 19.35 -8.36 3.26
N VAL A 39 19.82 -8.46 2.01
CA VAL A 39 19.92 -7.32 1.10
C VAL A 39 18.53 -6.73 0.79
N MET A 40 17.56 -7.58 0.44
CA MET A 40 16.18 -7.15 0.17
C MET A 40 15.56 -6.46 1.39
N ASN A 41 15.71 -7.02 2.58
CA ASN A 41 15.20 -6.45 3.83
C ASN A 41 15.84 -5.09 4.11
N PHE A 42 17.15 -4.95 3.92
CA PHE A 42 17.85 -3.68 4.07
C PHE A 42 17.28 -2.62 3.12
N PHE A 43 17.18 -2.93 1.83
CA PHE A 43 16.64 -1.99 0.85
C PHE A 43 15.15 -1.69 1.09
N SER A 44 14.34 -2.67 1.47
CA SER A 44 12.92 -2.46 1.80
C SER A 44 12.75 -1.55 3.01
N TYR A 45 13.58 -1.68 4.05
CA TYR A 45 13.51 -0.83 5.22
C TYR A 45 13.90 0.63 4.92
N TRP A 46 15.00 0.83 4.17
CA TRP A 46 15.57 2.15 3.96
C TRP A 46 14.99 2.92 2.77
N PHE A 47 14.49 2.23 1.76
CA PHE A 47 14.11 2.81 0.47
C PHE A 47 12.70 2.45 0.00
N SER A 48 11.87 1.84 0.84
CA SER A 48 10.50 1.43 0.44
C SER A 48 9.66 2.59 -0.07
N ASP A 49 9.78 3.79 0.52
CA ASP A 49 9.12 5.00 0.06
C ASP A 49 9.49 5.34 -1.39
N ARG A 50 10.81 5.35 -1.68
CA ARG A 50 11.31 5.66 -3.02
C ARG A 50 10.94 4.59 -4.05
N ILE A 51 10.94 3.32 -3.64
CA ILE A 51 10.56 2.20 -4.51
C ILE A 51 9.10 2.34 -4.90
N VAL A 52 8.21 2.56 -3.93
CA VAL A 52 6.77 2.72 -4.17
C VAL A 52 6.50 3.96 -5.03
N LEU A 53 7.05 5.12 -4.68
CA LEU A 53 6.85 6.35 -5.45
C LEU A 53 7.33 6.23 -6.90
N ARG A 54 8.50 5.59 -7.13
CA ARG A 54 9.01 5.34 -8.49
C ARG A 54 8.15 4.36 -9.28
N ALA A 55 7.63 3.33 -8.62
CA ALA A 55 6.76 2.36 -9.28
C ALA A 55 5.47 2.98 -9.85
N TYR A 56 5.01 4.09 -9.23
CA TYR A 56 3.87 4.88 -9.71
C TYR A 56 4.24 6.11 -10.54
N GLY A 57 5.53 6.30 -10.87
CA GLY A 57 5.98 7.49 -11.62
C GLY A 57 5.66 8.80 -10.90
N ALA A 58 5.63 8.79 -9.57
CA ALA A 58 5.28 9.95 -8.76
C ALA A 58 6.30 11.07 -8.93
N GLN A 59 5.81 12.29 -9.21
CA GLN A 59 6.60 13.50 -9.37
C GLN A 59 6.48 14.36 -8.12
N GLU A 60 7.61 14.84 -7.60
CA GLU A 60 7.61 15.68 -6.42
C GLU A 60 7.00 17.04 -6.73
N LEU A 61 6.13 17.50 -5.82
CA LEU A 61 5.45 18.78 -5.89
C LEU A 61 6.06 19.76 -4.88
N ASP A 62 6.21 21.00 -5.29
CA ASP A 62 6.53 22.12 -4.41
C ASP A 62 5.28 22.97 -4.10
N ALA A 63 5.45 23.96 -3.22
CA ALA A 63 4.35 24.86 -2.83
C ALA A 63 3.82 25.71 -3.98
N SER A 64 4.62 25.96 -5.02
CA SER A 64 4.22 26.76 -6.18
C SER A 64 3.41 25.95 -7.18
N SER A 65 3.72 24.65 -7.32
CA SER A 65 3.07 23.73 -8.26
C SER A 65 1.65 23.33 -7.83
N ALA A 66 1.41 23.21 -6.50
CA ALA A 66 0.13 22.78 -5.94
C ALA A 66 -0.19 23.51 -4.63
N PRO A 67 -0.42 24.83 -4.67
CA PRO A 67 -0.54 25.65 -3.45
C PRO A 67 -1.70 25.24 -2.54
N GLU A 68 -2.80 24.79 -3.09
CA GLU A 68 -3.95 24.34 -2.31
C GLU A 68 -3.65 23.04 -1.56
N LEU A 69 -3.12 22.03 -2.24
CA LEU A 69 -2.71 20.77 -1.61
C LEU A 69 -1.65 21.01 -0.55
N TYR A 70 -0.64 21.84 -0.87
CA TYR A 70 0.40 22.21 0.07
C TYR A 70 -0.17 22.85 1.33
N SER A 71 -1.12 23.78 1.19
CA SER A 71 -1.82 24.43 2.30
C SER A 71 -2.57 23.42 3.19
N ILE A 72 -3.32 22.49 2.58
CA ILE A 72 -4.05 21.44 3.30
C ILE A 72 -3.10 20.57 4.11
N VAL A 73 -2.04 20.05 3.46
CA VAL A 73 -1.11 19.13 4.13
C VAL A 73 -0.33 19.84 5.23
N ASN A 74 0.09 21.09 5.00
CA ASN A 74 0.80 21.89 6.00
C ASN A 74 -0.08 22.16 7.24
N GLU A 75 -1.34 22.53 7.04
CA GLU A 75 -2.32 22.73 8.12
C GLU A 75 -2.47 21.45 8.96
N LEU A 76 -2.68 20.31 8.30
CA LEU A 76 -2.90 19.03 8.97
C LEU A 76 -1.63 18.50 9.63
N ALA A 77 -0.45 18.66 8.99
CA ALA A 77 0.83 18.26 9.58
C ALA A 77 1.14 19.07 10.85
N HIS A 78 0.87 20.37 10.82
CA HIS A 78 1.01 21.21 12.00
C HIS A 78 0.06 20.79 13.13
N SER A 79 -1.20 20.53 12.81
CA SER A 79 -2.22 20.04 13.78
C SER A 79 -1.85 18.66 14.35
N ALA A 80 -1.22 17.82 13.55
CA ALA A 80 -0.76 16.48 13.94
C ALA A 80 0.58 16.49 14.72
N GLY A 81 1.27 17.62 14.79
CA GLY A 81 2.58 17.76 15.42
C GLY A 81 3.69 16.98 14.70
N ILE A 82 3.59 16.83 13.38
CA ILE A 82 4.60 16.15 12.55
C ILE A 82 5.25 17.12 11.57
N PRO A 83 6.49 16.85 11.13
CA PRO A 83 7.10 17.61 10.05
C PRO A 83 6.26 17.55 8.78
N MET A 84 6.30 18.62 7.96
CA MET A 84 5.66 18.64 6.65
C MET A 84 6.16 17.48 5.79
N PRO A 85 5.29 16.54 5.35
CA PRO A 85 5.67 15.45 4.46
C PRO A 85 6.03 15.98 3.07
N ARG A 86 6.86 15.24 2.34
CA ARG A 86 7.07 15.51 0.91
C ARG A 86 5.80 15.20 0.14
N LEU A 87 5.47 16.03 -0.85
CA LEU A 87 4.27 15.87 -1.65
C LEU A 87 4.61 15.36 -3.04
N TYR A 88 3.78 14.47 -3.56
CA TYR A 88 3.96 13.87 -4.87
C TYR A 88 2.64 13.83 -5.65
N LEU A 89 2.73 14.07 -6.95
CA LEU A 89 1.64 13.87 -7.91
C LEU A 89 1.90 12.61 -8.74
N ILE A 90 0.88 11.80 -8.87
CA ILE A 90 0.85 10.66 -9.78
C ILE A 90 -0.04 11.01 -10.96
N ASP A 91 0.49 10.89 -12.17
CA ASP A 91 -0.23 11.16 -13.41
C ASP A 91 -1.18 9.99 -13.75
N SER A 92 -2.26 9.90 -12.99
CA SER A 92 -3.31 8.89 -13.14
C SER A 92 -4.67 9.55 -13.00
N ASP A 93 -5.60 9.17 -13.87
CA ASP A 93 -6.99 9.63 -13.81
C ASP A 93 -7.81 8.91 -12.74
N THR A 94 -7.35 7.77 -12.27
CA THR A 94 -8.01 7.06 -11.18
C THR A 94 -7.78 7.80 -9.86
N PRO A 95 -8.85 8.13 -9.14
CA PRO A 95 -8.74 8.91 -7.92
C PRO A 95 -8.15 8.10 -6.77
N ASN A 96 -7.02 8.57 -6.23
CA ASN A 96 -6.37 7.96 -5.08
C ASN A 96 -5.40 8.89 -4.37
N ALA A 97 -5.10 8.56 -3.11
CA ALA A 97 -4.00 9.11 -2.32
C ALA A 97 -3.42 8.02 -1.42
N PHE A 98 -2.16 8.16 -1.04
CA PHE A 98 -1.55 7.31 -0.02
C PHE A 98 -0.37 8.02 0.66
N ALA A 99 -0.11 7.61 1.92
CA ALA A 99 1.10 7.98 2.64
C ALA A 99 2.10 6.82 2.62
N THR A 100 3.38 7.15 2.49
CA THR A 100 4.50 6.19 2.53
C THR A 100 5.67 6.79 3.30
N GLY A 101 6.60 5.96 3.71
CA GLY A 101 7.78 6.42 4.45
C GLY A 101 8.17 5.50 5.59
N ARG A 102 9.32 5.74 6.20
CA ARG A 102 9.79 4.95 7.34
C ARG A 102 9.39 5.53 8.71
N ASN A 103 9.15 6.83 8.77
CA ASN A 103 8.70 7.56 9.97
C ASN A 103 8.21 8.96 9.58
N ALA A 104 7.71 9.75 10.53
CA ALA A 104 7.18 11.09 10.28
C ALA A 104 8.19 12.05 9.62
N HIS A 105 9.50 11.95 9.95
CA HIS A 105 10.54 12.79 9.34
C HIS A 105 10.87 12.41 7.88
N HIS A 106 10.46 11.22 7.45
CA HIS A 106 10.70 10.69 6.11
C HIS A 106 9.37 10.27 5.46
N ALA A 107 8.29 10.93 5.85
CA ALA A 107 6.98 10.70 5.27
C ALA A 107 6.85 11.40 3.91
N ALA A 108 6.08 10.79 3.04
CA ALA A 108 5.65 11.35 1.78
C ALA A 108 4.16 11.05 1.58
N VAL A 109 3.44 12.01 1.03
CA VAL A 109 2.04 11.87 0.63
C VAL A 109 1.97 11.99 -0.88
N ALA A 110 1.39 11.00 -1.54
CA ALA A 110 1.16 11.00 -2.97
C ALA A 110 -0.34 11.08 -3.24
N VAL A 111 -0.70 11.93 -4.20
CA VAL A 111 -2.07 12.09 -4.68
C VAL A 111 -2.10 11.89 -6.19
N THR A 112 -3.18 11.34 -6.72
CA THR A 112 -3.36 11.24 -8.16
C THR A 112 -4.02 12.51 -8.71
N ARG A 113 -3.85 12.74 -10.02
CA ARG A 113 -4.59 13.79 -10.72
C ARG A 113 -6.10 13.56 -10.63
N GLY A 114 -6.53 12.30 -10.65
CA GLY A 114 -7.93 11.92 -10.52
C GLY A 114 -8.57 12.38 -9.22
N ILE A 115 -7.93 12.18 -8.06
CA ILE A 115 -8.50 12.62 -6.77
C ILE A 115 -8.58 14.15 -6.68
N MET A 116 -7.55 14.84 -7.18
CA MET A 116 -7.53 16.30 -7.24
C MET A 116 -8.67 16.89 -8.09
N ARG A 117 -9.17 16.12 -9.05
CA ARG A 117 -10.26 16.53 -9.97
C ARG A 117 -11.64 16.30 -9.37
N ILE A 118 -11.83 15.21 -8.61
CA ILE A 118 -13.17 14.83 -8.12
C ILE A 118 -13.48 15.33 -6.71
N CYS A 119 -12.46 15.47 -5.86
CA CYS A 119 -12.63 15.93 -4.50
C CYS A 119 -12.58 17.47 -4.42
N ASN A 120 -13.47 18.06 -3.66
CA ASN A 120 -13.33 19.44 -3.25
C ASN A 120 -12.28 19.58 -2.11
N ARG A 121 -12.01 20.81 -1.68
CA ARG A 121 -11.00 21.11 -0.65
C ARG A 121 -11.25 20.36 0.66
N GLU A 122 -12.48 20.31 1.12
CA GLU A 122 -12.90 19.68 2.37
C GLU A 122 -12.76 18.16 2.29
N GLU A 123 -13.18 17.56 1.19
CA GLU A 123 -13.04 16.12 0.92
C GLU A 123 -11.58 15.72 0.81
N LEU A 124 -10.77 16.50 0.08
CA LEU A 124 -9.34 16.26 -0.01
C LEU A 124 -8.66 16.39 1.36
N LYS A 125 -9.08 17.37 2.18
CA LYS A 125 -8.64 17.50 3.58
C LYS A 125 -9.00 16.25 4.39
N GLY A 126 -10.19 15.69 4.21
CA GLY A 126 -10.61 14.42 4.84
C GLY A 126 -9.70 13.25 4.47
N VAL A 127 -9.41 13.07 3.17
CA VAL A 127 -8.51 12.04 2.66
C VAL A 127 -7.09 12.22 3.21
N ILE A 128 -6.53 13.41 3.12
CA ILE A 128 -5.17 13.69 3.63
C ILE A 128 -5.11 13.51 5.16
N GLY A 129 -6.17 13.87 5.88
CA GLY A 129 -6.27 13.61 7.33
C GLY A 129 -6.19 12.13 7.68
N HIS A 130 -6.85 11.26 6.89
CA HIS A 130 -6.73 9.81 7.00
C HIS A 130 -5.29 9.34 6.73
N GLU A 131 -4.68 9.78 5.64
CA GLU A 131 -3.31 9.42 5.27
C GLU A 131 -2.28 9.86 6.31
N LEU A 132 -2.38 11.06 6.84
CA LEU A 132 -1.50 11.55 7.90
C LEU A 132 -1.70 10.82 9.23
N SER A 133 -2.89 10.24 9.44
CA SER A 133 -3.13 9.38 10.61
C SER A 133 -2.32 8.10 10.57
N HIS A 134 -2.04 7.53 9.40
CA HIS A 134 -1.11 6.40 9.26
C HIS A 134 0.33 6.81 9.59
N VAL A 135 0.72 8.06 9.31
CA VAL A 135 2.04 8.59 9.69
C VAL A 135 2.16 8.67 11.21
N THR A 136 1.17 9.29 11.87
CA THR A 136 1.16 9.48 13.34
C THR A 136 1.00 8.16 14.09
N ASN A 137 0.27 7.19 13.55
CA ASN A 137 0.07 5.86 14.10
C ASN A 137 1.27 4.92 13.85
N HIS A 138 2.31 5.38 13.15
CA HIS A 138 3.50 4.60 12.78
C HIS A 138 3.20 3.38 11.90
N ASP A 139 2.21 3.44 11.04
CA ASP A 139 1.79 2.34 10.16
C ASP A 139 2.47 2.36 8.80
N ILE A 140 2.92 3.52 8.33
CA ILE A 140 3.46 3.74 6.98
C ILE A 140 4.64 2.84 6.65
N LEU A 141 5.56 2.60 7.60
CA LEU A 141 6.73 1.75 7.38
C LEU A 141 6.31 0.31 7.07
N THR A 142 5.42 -0.27 7.89
CA THR A 142 4.98 -1.66 7.71
C THR A 142 4.27 -1.84 6.39
N SER A 143 3.40 -0.90 6.00
CA SER A 143 2.67 -0.93 4.73
C SER A 143 3.62 -0.77 3.53
N SER A 144 4.58 0.15 3.61
CA SER A 144 5.58 0.38 2.54
C SER A 144 6.51 -0.83 2.34
N ILE A 145 6.94 -1.47 3.43
CA ILE A 145 7.75 -2.71 3.36
C ILE A 145 6.91 -3.84 2.75
N ALA A 146 5.66 -4.02 3.19
CA ALA A 146 4.78 -5.04 2.64
C ALA A 146 4.58 -4.87 1.13
N ALA A 147 4.35 -3.63 0.67
CA ALA A 147 4.24 -3.31 -0.75
C ALA A 147 5.51 -3.68 -1.53
N THR A 148 6.67 -3.32 -0.99
CA THR A 148 7.97 -3.58 -1.62
C THR A 148 8.26 -5.09 -1.73
N LEU A 149 8.06 -5.83 -0.64
CA LEU A 149 8.30 -7.28 -0.60
C LEU A 149 7.31 -8.04 -1.47
N ALA A 150 6.02 -7.70 -1.40
CA ALA A 150 5.00 -8.30 -2.25
C ALA A 150 5.25 -8.00 -3.73
N GLY A 151 5.67 -6.76 -4.06
CA GLY A 151 6.09 -6.37 -5.41
C GLY A 151 7.26 -7.20 -5.93
N ALA A 152 8.27 -7.42 -5.10
CA ALA A 152 9.42 -8.25 -5.46
C ALA A 152 9.02 -9.71 -5.71
N ILE A 153 8.16 -10.30 -4.87
CA ILE A 153 7.64 -11.65 -5.04
C ILE A 153 6.83 -11.77 -6.35
N MET A 154 5.96 -10.81 -6.60
CA MET A 154 5.14 -10.79 -7.82
C MET A 154 6.00 -10.63 -9.08
N MET A 155 7.07 -9.83 -9.01
CA MET A 155 8.03 -9.68 -10.09
C MET A 155 8.77 -11.01 -10.37
N ILE A 156 9.26 -11.71 -9.34
CA ILE A 156 9.89 -13.04 -9.48
C ILE A 156 8.91 -14.03 -10.12
N GLY A 157 7.67 -14.09 -9.65
CA GLY A 157 6.63 -14.95 -10.23
C GLY A 157 6.36 -14.62 -11.71
N SER A 158 6.38 -13.34 -12.06
CA SER A 158 6.24 -12.88 -13.45
C SER A 158 7.44 -13.32 -14.31
N MET A 159 8.67 -13.15 -13.82
CA MET A 159 9.89 -13.58 -14.54
C MET A 159 9.89 -15.08 -14.81
N ILE A 160 9.51 -15.89 -13.83
CA ILE A 160 9.41 -17.36 -13.99
C ILE A 160 8.37 -17.71 -15.05
N ARG A 161 7.20 -17.07 -15.02
CA ARG A 161 6.14 -17.28 -16.00
C ARG A 161 6.58 -16.91 -17.42
N TRP A 162 7.24 -15.75 -17.59
CA TRP A 162 7.77 -15.36 -18.89
C TRP A 162 8.87 -16.28 -19.37
N GLY A 163 9.78 -16.72 -18.48
CA GLY A 163 10.81 -17.70 -18.81
C GLY A 163 10.23 -19.02 -19.31
N ALA A 164 9.15 -19.50 -18.68
CA ALA A 164 8.44 -20.69 -19.11
C ALA A 164 7.73 -20.51 -20.48
N ILE A 165 7.14 -19.33 -20.74
CA ILE A 165 6.45 -19.04 -22.01
C ILE A 165 7.44 -18.88 -23.18
N PHE A 166 8.58 -18.23 -22.97
CA PHE A 166 9.55 -17.96 -24.03
C PHE A 166 10.63 -19.04 -24.19
N GLY A 167 10.50 -20.15 -23.47
CA GLY A 167 11.39 -21.33 -23.66
C GLY A 167 12.85 -21.04 -23.31
N LEU A 168 13.12 -20.21 -22.29
CA LEU A 168 14.49 -20.03 -21.78
C LEU A 168 15.01 -21.25 -21.01
N GLY A 169 14.24 -22.33 -20.95
CA GLY A 169 14.66 -23.67 -20.52
C GLY A 169 14.86 -24.60 -21.72
N ASP A 170 15.71 -25.60 -21.55
CA ASP A 170 16.03 -26.60 -22.58
C ASP A 170 14.75 -27.20 -23.18
N ARG A 171 14.72 -27.41 -24.49
CA ARG A 171 13.52 -27.75 -25.28
C ARG A 171 12.91 -29.13 -25.02
N ASP A 172 13.50 -29.96 -24.15
CA ASP A 172 13.10 -31.36 -23.99
C ASP A 172 12.21 -31.71 -22.80
N ASP A 173 11.82 -30.71 -21.94
CA ASP A 173 10.98 -31.00 -20.78
C ASP A 173 9.67 -30.18 -20.78
N HIS A 174 8.55 -30.84 -21.10
CA HIS A 174 7.18 -30.36 -20.88
C HIS A 174 6.87 -30.01 -19.41
N ASP A 175 7.75 -30.41 -18.48
CA ASP A 175 7.59 -30.20 -17.03
C ASP A 175 7.88 -28.74 -16.56
N HIS A 176 8.68 -27.97 -17.32
CA HIS A 176 9.06 -26.60 -16.90
C HIS A 176 7.91 -25.59 -16.95
N GLY A 177 6.94 -25.77 -17.86
CA GLY A 177 5.74 -24.93 -17.94
C GLY A 177 4.84 -25.10 -16.71
N ILE A 178 4.67 -26.35 -16.27
CA ILE A 178 3.86 -26.69 -15.08
C ILE A 178 4.57 -26.22 -13.81
N ALA A 179 5.89 -26.41 -13.70
CA ALA A 179 6.66 -25.92 -12.56
C ALA A 179 6.58 -24.38 -12.42
N GLY A 180 6.67 -23.63 -13.52
CA GLY A 180 6.50 -22.17 -13.51
C GLY A 180 5.12 -21.72 -13.06
N LEU A 181 4.07 -22.41 -13.47
CA LEU A 181 2.69 -22.14 -13.05
C LEU A 181 2.47 -22.49 -11.56
N LEU A 182 3.05 -23.60 -11.08
CA LEU A 182 2.99 -23.99 -9.67
C LEU A 182 3.71 -22.97 -8.78
N VAL A 183 4.91 -22.54 -9.18
CA VAL A 183 5.65 -21.52 -8.43
C VAL A 183 4.89 -20.20 -8.39
N ALA A 184 4.33 -19.74 -9.51
CA ALA A 184 3.50 -18.54 -9.55
C ALA A 184 2.23 -18.68 -8.68
N GLY A 185 1.62 -19.86 -8.68
CA GLY A 185 0.46 -20.21 -7.85
C GLY A 185 0.76 -20.19 -6.34
N ILE A 186 2.00 -20.48 -5.95
CA ILE A 186 2.44 -20.43 -4.54
C ILE A 186 2.87 -19.01 -4.15
N LEU A 187 3.55 -18.28 -5.02
CA LEU A 187 4.10 -16.96 -4.70
C LEU A 187 3.00 -15.92 -4.49
N ALA A 188 1.91 -15.95 -5.26
CA ALA A 188 0.81 -14.98 -5.11
C ALA A 188 0.11 -15.08 -3.73
N PRO A 189 -0.27 -16.25 -3.20
CA PRO A 189 -0.78 -16.38 -1.85
C PRO A 189 0.20 -15.92 -0.76
N ILE A 190 1.50 -16.18 -0.93
CA ILE A 190 2.53 -15.71 0.01
C ILE A 190 2.58 -14.18 0.02
N ALA A 191 2.63 -13.54 -1.15
CA ALA A 191 2.59 -12.08 -1.25
C ALA A 191 1.32 -11.50 -0.62
N ALA A 192 0.16 -12.10 -0.87
CA ALA A 192 -1.10 -11.71 -0.26
C ALA A 192 -1.08 -11.84 1.27
N SER A 193 -0.52 -12.94 1.79
CA SER A 193 -0.41 -13.17 3.23
C SER A 193 0.49 -12.14 3.91
N LEU A 194 1.61 -11.75 3.28
CA LEU A 194 2.48 -10.69 3.78
C LEU A 194 1.74 -9.34 3.88
N ILE A 195 0.95 -9.01 2.85
CA ILE A 195 0.14 -7.81 2.84
C ILE A 195 -0.92 -7.86 3.95
N GLN A 196 -1.62 -8.98 4.11
CA GLN A 196 -2.63 -9.16 5.16
C GLN A 196 -2.03 -9.06 6.57
N LEU A 197 -0.80 -9.55 6.79
CA LEU A 197 -0.08 -9.39 8.05
C LEU A 197 0.26 -7.92 8.34
N ALA A 198 0.57 -7.16 7.31
CA ALA A 198 0.90 -5.74 7.44
C ALA A 198 -0.32 -4.88 7.77
N ILE A 199 -1.50 -5.25 7.24
CA ILE A 199 -2.72 -4.44 7.33
C ILE A 199 -3.70 -5.02 8.35
N SER A 200 -4.47 -4.14 8.96
CA SER A 200 -5.51 -4.51 9.94
C SER A 200 -6.71 -3.59 9.75
N ARG A 201 -7.91 -4.16 9.58
CA ARG A 201 -9.16 -3.40 9.52
C ARG A 201 -9.34 -2.45 10.72
N THR A 202 -8.89 -2.86 11.89
CA THR A 202 -8.90 -2.02 13.11
C THR A 202 -8.06 -0.76 12.92
N ARG A 203 -6.91 -0.84 12.22
CA ARG A 203 -6.06 0.32 11.96
C ARG A 203 -6.70 1.28 10.96
N GLU A 204 -7.43 0.77 9.98
CA GLU A 204 -8.20 1.60 9.05
C GLU A 204 -9.27 2.42 9.80
N TYR A 205 -10.05 1.76 10.66
CA TYR A 205 -11.04 2.47 11.50
C TYR A 205 -10.37 3.47 12.47
N GLN A 206 -9.19 3.12 12.97
CA GLN A 206 -8.41 4.03 13.81
C GLN A 206 -7.90 5.23 13.01
N ALA A 207 -7.45 5.02 11.77
CA ALA A 207 -7.03 6.10 10.88
C ALA A 207 -8.21 6.99 10.48
N ASP A 208 -9.39 6.41 10.20
CA ASP A 208 -10.63 7.15 9.96
C ASP A 208 -10.97 8.07 11.15
N SER A 209 -10.95 7.50 12.37
CA SER A 209 -11.27 8.26 13.58
C SER A 209 -10.22 9.34 13.87
N SER A 210 -8.93 9.04 13.70
CA SER A 210 -7.86 10.00 13.91
C SER A 210 -7.86 11.10 12.86
N GLY A 211 -8.11 10.76 11.59
CA GLY A 211 -8.27 11.72 10.50
C GLY A 211 -9.47 12.64 10.70
N ALA A 212 -10.59 12.09 11.17
CA ALA A 212 -11.78 12.86 11.50
C ALA A 212 -11.51 13.88 12.63
N ARG A 213 -10.75 13.49 13.66
CA ARG A 213 -10.32 14.41 14.72
C ARG A 213 -9.38 15.49 14.18
N LEU A 214 -8.43 15.10 13.35
CA LEU A 214 -7.44 16.01 12.78
C LEU A 214 -8.07 17.08 11.88
N THR A 215 -9.12 16.70 11.16
CA THR A 215 -9.89 17.61 10.29
C THR A 215 -11.04 18.34 11.01
N HIS A 216 -11.35 17.95 12.26
CA HIS A 216 -12.50 18.39 13.04
C HIS A 216 -13.85 18.12 12.38
N ASN A 217 -13.92 17.32 11.33
CA ASN A 217 -15.17 16.97 10.65
C ASN A 217 -15.11 15.57 9.98
N PRO A 218 -15.77 14.56 10.57
CA PRO A 218 -15.82 13.21 10.00
C PRO A 218 -16.46 13.15 8.61
N LEU A 219 -17.38 14.07 8.30
CA LEU A 219 -18.14 14.06 7.04
C LEU A 219 -17.26 14.41 5.83
N TYR A 220 -16.12 15.06 6.02
CA TYR A 220 -15.17 15.33 4.94
C TYR A 220 -14.67 14.03 4.31
N LEU A 221 -14.22 13.09 5.13
CA LEU A 221 -13.78 11.78 4.66
C LEU A 221 -14.96 10.92 4.17
N ALA A 222 -16.11 10.95 4.88
CA ALA A 222 -17.29 10.19 4.45
C ALA A 222 -17.77 10.59 3.05
N SER A 223 -17.79 11.90 2.75
CA SER A 223 -18.14 12.42 1.42
C SER A 223 -17.11 12.01 0.36
N ALA A 224 -15.82 12.11 0.69
CA ALA A 224 -14.75 11.68 -0.21
C ALA A 224 -14.87 10.18 -0.56
N LEU A 225 -15.06 9.31 0.44
CA LEU A 225 -15.20 7.86 0.24
C LEU A 225 -16.34 7.51 -0.72
N ARG A 226 -17.51 8.17 -0.63
CA ARG A 226 -18.62 7.97 -1.57
C ARG A 226 -18.23 8.30 -3.01
N LYS A 227 -17.52 9.40 -3.20
CA LYS A 227 -17.08 9.81 -4.54
C LYS A 227 -16.02 8.87 -5.10
N LEU A 228 -15.08 8.44 -4.27
CA LEU A 228 -14.02 7.50 -4.65
C LEU A 228 -14.58 6.15 -5.05
N GLU A 229 -15.56 5.63 -4.31
CA GLU A 229 -16.25 4.37 -4.60
C GLU A 229 -16.97 4.45 -5.94
N ALA A 230 -17.80 5.47 -6.14
CA ALA A 230 -18.53 5.69 -7.39
C ALA A 230 -17.60 5.89 -8.60
N ALA A 231 -16.43 6.49 -8.41
CA ALA A 231 -15.44 6.65 -9.46
C ALA A 231 -14.71 5.33 -9.77
N ASN A 232 -14.38 4.52 -8.75
CA ASN A 232 -13.71 3.24 -8.91
C ASN A 232 -14.59 2.20 -9.63
N GLU A 233 -15.91 2.23 -9.41
CA GLU A 233 -16.87 1.39 -10.15
C GLU A 233 -16.89 1.72 -11.65
N ARG A 234 -16.69 2.98 -12.02
CA ARG A 234 -16.72 3.44 -13.43
C ARG A 234 -15.38 3.28 -14.13
N MET A 235 -14.29 3.41 -13.40
CA MET A 235 -12.92 3.37 -13.93
C MET A 235 -12.04 2.53 -12.98
N PRO A 236 -12.14 1.18 -13.06
CA PRO A 236 -11.28 0.31 -12.27
C PRO A 236 -9.80 0.61 -12.56
N LEU A 237 -9.00 0.69 -11.52
CA LEU A 237 -7.56 0.93 -11.64
C LEU A 237 -6.85 -0.35 -12.10
N ASP A 238 -5.92 -0.20 -13.02
CA ASP A 238 -4.89 -1.20 -13.30
C ASP A 238 -3.78 -1.10 -12.23
N ALA A 239 -4.15 -1.48 -11.01
CA ALA A 239 -3.23 -1.46 -9.87
C ALA A 239 -2.58 -2.83 -9.68
N SER A 240 -1.29 -2.83 -9.34
CA SER A 240 -0.62 -4.06 -8.93
C SER A 240 -1.26 -4.59 -7.64
N PRO A 241 -1.61 -5.88 -7.56
CA PRO A 241 -2.10 -6.49 -6.32
C PRO A 241 -1.16 -6.26 -5.13
N ALA A 242 0.14 -6.16 -5.37
CA ALA A 242 1.15 -5.91 -4.34
C ALA A 242 1.02 -4.55 -3.65
N THR A 243 0.45 -3.57 -4.32
CA THR A 243 0.34 -2.19 -3.84
C THR A 243 -1.10 -1.73 -3.66
N ALA A 244 -2.07 -2.56 -4.00
CA ALA A 244 -3.50 -2.26 -3.89
C ALA A 244 -3.91 -1.83 -2.46
N HIS A 245 -3.23 -2.32 -1.46
CA HIS A 245 -3.45 -1.99 -0.06
C HIS A 245 -2.99 -0.59 0.37
N LEU A 246 -2.22 0.10 -0.47
CA LEU A 246 -1.86 1.50 -0.25
C LEU A 246 -2.96 2.46 -0.71
N PHE A 247 -3.99 1.96 -1.38
CA PHE A 247 -5.07 2.77 -1.90
C PHE A 247 -6.14 2.97 -0.83
N ILE A 248 -6.67 4.19 -0.70
CA ILE A 248 -7.74 4.50 0.25
C ILE A 248 -9.04 3.72 -0.04
N VAL A 249 -9.27 3.39 -1.32
CA VAL A 249 -10.33 2.49 -1.81
C VAL A 249 -9.68 1.37 -2.59
N ASN A 250 -10.08 0.12 -2.31
CA ASN A 250 -9.49 -1.03 -3.00
C ASN A 250 -9.75 -0.96 -4.52
N PRO A 251 -8.72 -0.85 -5.34
CA PRO A 251 -8.88 -0.71 -6.79
C PRO A 251 -9.14 -2.04 -7.49
N LEU A 252 -8.97 -3.17 -6.81
CA LEU A 252 -9.06 -4.49 -7.42
C LEU A 252 -10.52 -4.93 -7.49
N SER A 253 -10.95 -5.36 -8.69
CA SER A 253 -12.24 -6.00 -8.85
C SER A 253 -12.31 -7.31 -8.03
N ALA A 254 -13.49 -7.61 -7.45
CA ALA A 254 -13.70 -8.72 -6.52
C ALA A 254 -13.57 -10.14 -7.15
N ALA A 255 -12.97 -10.29 -8.32
CA ALA A 255 -12.86 -11.57 -9.05
C ALA A 255 -11.50 -12.24 -8.85
N GLY A 256 -11.51 -13.55 -8.61
CA GLY A 256 -10.32 -14.39 -8.64
C GLY A 256 -9.28 -14.09 -7.54
N ILE A 257 -8.02 -14.09 -7.93
CA ILE A 257 -6.85 -13.88 -7.04
C ILE A 257 -6.88 -12.50 -6.38
N ALA A 258 -7.51 -11.49 -7.01
CA ALA A 258 -7.65 -10.15 -6.47
C ALA A 258 -8.33 -10.10 -5.08
N ARG A 259 -9.26 -11.04 -4.80
CA ARG A 259 -9.89 -11.16 -3.47
C ARG A 259 -8.91 -11.45 -2.33
N LEU A 260 -7.81 -12.14 -2.61
CA LEU A 260 -6.79 -12.44 -1.60
C LEU A 260 -6.05 -11.18 -1.12
N PHE A 261 -6.03 -10.13 -1.94
CA PHE A 261 -5.37 -8.86 -1.65
C PHE A 261 -6.32 -7.80 -1.10
N SER A 262 -7.61 -8.11 -0.92
CA SER A 262 -8.59 -7.19 -0.33
C SER A 262 -8.40 -7.11 1.19
N THR A 263 -7.90 -5.97 1.66
CA THR A 263 -7.50 -5.76 3.05
C THR A 263 -8.29 -4.66 3.74
N HIS A 264 -8.91 -3.76 2.99
CA HIS A 264 -9.72 -2.68 3.54
C HIS A 264 -11.09 -3.15 4.03
N PRO A 265 -11.64 -2.52 5.08
CA PRO A 265 -13.04 -2.69 5.47
C PRO A 265 -13.97 -2.24 4.34
N PRO A 266 -15.23 -2.74 4.32
CA PRO A 266 -16.26 -2.23 3.42
C PRO A 266 -16.42 -0.71 3.56
N ILE A 267 -16.53 -0.02 2.42
CA ILE A 267 -16.59 1.45 2.40
C ILE A 267 -17.84 1.93 3.09
N GLU A 268 -18.96 1.25 2.90
CA GLU A 268 -20.24 1.59 3.54
C GLU A 268 -20.11 1.55 5.08
N GLU A 269 -19.36 0.60 5.63
CA GLU A 269 -19.14 0.53 7.08
C GLU A 269 -18.26 1.68 7.58
N ARG A 270 -17.22 2.06 6.81
CA ARG A 270 -16.40 3.21 7.12
C ARG A 270 -17.22 4.50 7.12
N ILE A 271 -18.03 4.70 6.07
CA ILE A 271 -18.93 5.86 5.95
C ILE A 271 -19.91 5.92 7.13
N HIS A 272 -20.57 4.79 7.45
CA HIS A 272 -21.52 4.71 8.55
C HIS A 272 -20.89 5.09 9.90
N ARG A 273 -19.68 4.61 10.20
CA ARG A 273 -18.94 4.97 11.42
C ARG A 273 -18.60 6.46 11.47
N LEU A 274 -18.17 7.04 10.35
CA LEU A 274 -17.87 8.48 10.27
C LEU A 274 -19.13 9.35 10.49
N GLU A 275 -20.28 8.92 9.98
CA GLU A 275 -21.57 9.58 10.22
C GLU A 275 -22.03 9.48 11.68
N GLN A 276 -21.84 8.31 12.31
CA GLN A 276 -22.09 8.13 13.73
C GLN A 276 -21.19 9.02 14.61
N MET A 277 -19.93 9.21 14.21
CA MET A 277 -19.03 10.16 14.88
C MET A 277 -19.52 11.61 14.72
N ALA A 278 -20.02 11.97 13.55
CA ALA A 278 -20.55 13.32 13.29
C ALA A 278 -21.82 13.60 14.10
N SER A 279 -22.66 12.59 14.33
CA SER A 279 -23.89 12.71 15.15
C SER A 279 -23.66 12.59 16.66
N GLY A 280 -22.42 12.34 17.11
CA GLY A 280 -22.09 12.13 18.52
C GLY A 280 -22.53 10.79 19.09
N GLN A 281 -22.96 9.84 18.28
CA GLN A 281 -23.38 8.49 18.71
C GLN A 281 -22.19 7.57 19.06
N ILE A 282 -21.03 7.85 18.50
CA ILE A 282 -19.77 7.20 18.87
C ILE A 282 -18.84 8.26 19.43
N ALA A 283 -18.30 8.03 20.62
CA ALA A 283 -17.31 8.93 21.19
C ALA A 283 -16.09 9.01 20.25
N GLN A 284 -15.58 10.22 20.09
CA GLN A 284 -14.29 10.47 19.42
C GLN A 284 -13.17 9.92 20.34
N GLY A 285 -13.12 8.60 20.49
CA GLY A 285 -12.22 7.90 21.39
C GLY A 285 -10.72 7.99 21.03
#